data_e492ccc4c54c211a65e73c657702cb38
#
_entry.id   e492ccc4c54c211a65e73c657702cb38
#
_cell.length_a   1.000
_cell.length_b   1.000
_cell.length_c   1.000
_cell.angle_alpha   90.00
_cell.angle_beta   90.00
_cell.angle_gamma   90.00
#
_symmetry.space_group_name_H-M   'P 1'
#
loop_
_entity.id
_entity.type
_entity.pdbx_description
1 polymer ?
#
loop_
_entity_poly.entity_id
_entity_poly.type
_entity_poly.pdbx_seq_one_letter_code
_entity_poly.pdbx_strand_id
1 'polypeptide(L)'
;ANMIANNFVTEKVDMIYAIATSTAQAAAQSTDKIPVVFSAITDPEAAGILKKNVTGISDRVNVKQQLELLLKLDSKIKKIGVIYNSSEQNSKVQVDDLKKAASELGITIVEKSVTQVSEIPQASETLVKESDALYLPTDNLVASVVNLITEKAIKAKKIAFGAESAHVKGGALITQGVDYYEMGKEAGKIAIDILKNGKNPSEITFKKM
;
A
#
# COMPACT_ATOMS: atom_id res chain seq x y z
N ALA A 1 1.41 -14.08 -10.16
CA ALA A 1 2.75 -13.59 -9.85
C ALA A 1 3.79 -14.72 -9.92
N ASN A 2 3.60 -15.87 -9.21
CA ASN A 2 4.59 -16.94 -9.10
C ASN A 2 5.05 -17.51 -10.46
N MET A 3 4.12 -17.78 -11.38
CA MET A 3 4.44 -18.31 -12.71
C MET A 3 5.33 -17.33 -13.50
N ILE A 4 5.05 -16.03 -13.44
CA ILE A 4 5.85 -14.98 -14.10
C ILE A 4 7.25 -14.91 -13.49
N ALA A 5 7.34 -14.92 -12.16
CA ALA A 5 8.63 -14.90 -11.46
C ALA A 5 9.50 -16.12 -11.81
N ASN A 6 8.90 -17.32 -11.86
CA ASN A 6 9.59 -18.53 -12.27
C ASN A 6 10.06 -18.49 -13.74
N ASN A 7 9.27 -17.88 -14.64
CA ASN A 7 9.70 -17.69 -16.02
C ASN A 7 10.93 -16.79 -16.11
N PHE A 8 11.00 -15.68 -15.38
CA PHE A 8 12.19 -14.84 -15.32
C PHE A 8 13.43 -15.59 -14.84
N VAL A 9 13.25 -16.48 -13.86
CA VAL A 9 14.36 -17.33 -13.38
C VAL A 9 14.82 -18.30 -14.47
N THR A 10 13.89 -18.91 -15.21
CA THR A 10 14.19 -19.84 -16.31
C THR A 10 14.91 -19.13 -17.47
N GLU A 11 14.48 -17.91 -17.79
CA GLU A 11 15.07 -17.05 -18.81
C GLU A 11 16.40 -16.42 -18.37
N LYS A 12 16.78 -16.57 -17.10
CA LYS A 12 18.01 -16.04 -16.51
C LYS A 12 18.17 -14.53 -16.73
N VAL A 13 17.09 -13.78 -16.45
CA VAL A 13 17.14 -12.31 -16.54
C VAL A 13 18.21 -11.74 -15.59
N ASP A 14 18.76 -10.58 -15.92
CA ASP A 14 19.81 -9.94 -15.14
C ASP A 14 19.31 -9.37 -13.81
N MET A 15 18.02 -9.00 -13.72
CA MET A 15 17.37 -8.44 -12.54
C MET A 15 15.84 -8.60 -12.66
N ILE A 16 15.18 -8.74 -11.52
CA ILE A 16 13.70 -8.68 -11.44
C ILE A 16 13.31 -7.37 -10.74
N TYR A 17 12.48 -6.54 -11.39
CA TYR A 17 11.85 -5.40 -10.76
C TYR A 17 10.42 -5.79 -10.35
N ALA A 18 10.13 -5.70 -9.05
CA ALA A 18 8.86 -6.12 -8.48
C ALA A 18 8.12 -4.92 -7.87
N ILE A 19 6.88 -4.68 -8.29
CA ILE A 19 6.02 -3.61 -7.80
C ILE A 19 4.89 -4.23 -6.97
N ALA A 20 4.67 -3.72 -5.77
CA ALA A 20 3.73 -4.18 -4.75
C ALA A 20 4.13 -5.50 -4.06
N THR A 21 3.54 -5.72 -2.86
CA THR A 21 3.97 -6.74 -1.91
C THR A 21 3.87 -8.16 -2.48
N SER A 22 2.76 -8.53 -3.10
CA SER A 22 2.54 -9.89 -3.59
C SER A 22 3.48 -10.29 -4.74
N THR A 23 3.85 -9.34 -5.60
CA THR A 23 4.80 -9.59 -6.69
C THR A 23 6.23 -9.71 -6.18
N ALA A 24 6.61 -8.88 -5.20
CA ALA A 24 7.92 -8.98 -4.57
C ALA A 24 8.07 -10.26 -3.75
N GLN A 25 7.03 -10.71 -3.07
CA GLN A 25 7.01 -12.02 -2.42
C GLN A 25 7.25 -13.15 -3.42
N ALA A 26 6.54 -13.14 -4.56
CA ALA A 26 6.73 -14.11 -5.61
C ALA A 26 8.17 -14.09 -6.18
N ALA A 27 8.73 -12.91 -6.45
CA ALA A 27 10.09 -12.75 -6.94
C ALA A 27 11.13 -13.24 -5.92
N ALA A 28 11.01 -12.82 -4.66
CA ALA A 28 11.93 -13.22 -3.59
C ALA A 28 11.88 -14.73 -3.29
N GLN A 29 10.72 -15.37 -3.47
CA GLN A 29 10.58 -16.82 -3.30
C GLN A 29 11.17 -17.62 -4.48
N SER A 30 11.17 -17.05 -5.68
CA SER A 30 11.60 -17.76 -6.89
C SER A 30 13.11 -17.86 -7.06
N THR A 31 13.89 -16.96 -6.43
CA THR A 31 15.34 -16.91 -6.60
C THR A 31 16.08 -16.35 -5.38
N ASP A 32 17.28 -16.89 -5.14
CA ASP A 32 18.26 -16.36 -4.19
C ASP A 32 19.49 -15.80 -4.90
N LYS A 33 19.51 -15.81 -6.25
CA LYS A 33 20.67 -15.43 -7.07
C LYS A 33 20.44 -14.18 -7.90
N ILE A 34 19.28 -14.12 -8.60
CA ILE A 34 18.98 -12.98 -9.44
C ILE A 34 18.63 -11.79 -8.53
N PRO A 35 19.24 -10.62 -8.74
CA PRO A 35 18.88 -9.41 -8.01
C PRO A 35 17.39 -9.08 -8.13
N VAL A 36 16.75 -8.77 -7.01
CA VAL A 36 15.36 -8.30 -6.98
C VAL A 36 15.34 -6.89 -6.41
N VAL A 37 14.86 -5.94 -7.21
CA VAL A 37 14.60 -4.58 -6.77
C VAL A 37 13.09 -4.41 -6.61
N PHE A 38 12.66 -4.01 -5.43
CA PHE A 38 11.24 -3.78 -5.18
C PHE A 38 10.89 -2.29 -5.06
N SER A 39 9.63 -1.96 -5.30
CA SER A 39 9.01 -0.68 -4.94
C SER A 39 7.56 -0.86 -4.53
N ALA A 40 7.00 0.17 -3.89
CA ALA A 40 5.61 0.18 -3.43
C ALA A 40 5.30 -1.01 -2.50
N ILE A 41 6.14 -1.20 -1.49
CA ILE A 41 5.97 -2.21 -0.45
C ILE A 41 5.89 -1.53 0.90
N THR A 42 4.77 -1.71 1.58
CA THR A 42 4.52 -1.06 2.87
C THR A 42 5.49 -1.51 3.95
N ASP A 43 5.71 -2.80 4.09
CA ASP A 43 6.64 -3.38 5.07
C ASP A 43 7.38 -4.60 4.50
N PRO A 44 8.63 -4.42 4.03
CA PRO A 44 9.42 -5.51 3.48
C PRO A 44 9.77 -6.60 4.50
N GLU A 45 9.88 -6.25 5.80
CA GLU A 45 10.16 -7.20 6.88
C GLU A 45 8.92 -8.07 7.13
N ALA A 46 7.76 -7.45 7.35
CA ALA A 46 6.50 -8.16 7.54
C ALA A 46 6.11 -8.99 6.31
N ALA A 47 6.49 -8.55 5.11
CA ALA A 47 6.30 -9.31 3.87
C ALA A 47 7.23 -10.54 3.76
N GLY A 48 8.27 -10.63 4.59
CA GLY A 48 9.23 -11.74 4.59
C GLY A 48 10.09 -11.82 3.34
N ILE A 49 10.37 -10.66 2.70
CA ILE A 49 11.09 -10.64 1.41
C ILE A 49 12.58 -10.27 1.53
N LEU A 50 13.03 -9.86 2.72
CA LEU A 50 14.41 -9.42 2.88
C LEU A 50 15.39 -10.59 2.79
N LYS A 51 16.18 -10.60 1.72
CA LYS A 51 17.23 -11.56 1.42
C LYS A 51 18.46 -10.82 0.90
N LYS A 52 19.60 -11.51 0.80
CA LYS A 52 20.87 -10.93 0.30
C LYS A 52 20.78 -10.39 -1.13
N ASN A 53 19.91 -10.96 -1.95
CA ASN A 53 19.68 -10.54 -3.33
C ASN A 53 18.51 -9.58 -3.49
N VAL A 54 17.89 -9.08 -2.40
CA VAL A 54 16.67 -8.26 -2.44
C VAL A 54 16.91 -6.91 -1.79
N THR A 55 16.58 -5.83 -2.48
CA THR A 55 16.57 -4.45 -1.98
C THR A 55 15.50 -3.63 -2.68
N GLY A 56 15.28 -2.38 -2.27
CA GLY A 56 14.30 -1.53 -2.94
C GLY A 56 13.82 -0.35 -2.12
N ILE A 57 12.54 0.01 -2.29
CA ILE A 57 11.94 1.21 -1.69
C ILE A 57 10.56 0.89 -1.11
N SER A 58 10.40 1.20 0.18
CA SER A 58 9.13 1.09 0.90
C SER A 58 8.29 2.37 0.74
N ASP A 59 6.98 2.20 0.61
CA ASP A 59 5.97 3.25 0.56
C ASP A 59 5.23 3.42 1.89
N ARG A 60 5.78 2.94 3.01
CA ARG A 60 5.11 3.01 4.31
C ARG A 60 4.84 4.45 4.72
N VAL A 61 3.58 4.81 4.75
CA VAL A 61 3.10 6.16 5.12
C VAL A 61 3.02 6.35 6.64
N ASN A 62 3.07 7.60 7.07
CA ASN A 62 2.80 7.96 8.46
C ASN A 62 1.29 8.12 8.69
N VAL A 63 0.63 7.04 9.07
CA VAL A 63 -0.83 7.00 9.26
C VAL A 63 -1.30 7.99 10.32
N LYS A 64 -0.51 8.24 11.37
CA LYS A 64 -0.87 9.23 12.41
C LYS A 64 -0.96 10.64 11.83
N GLN A 65 0.00 11.06 11.02
CA GLN A 65 -0.05 12.36 10.34
C GLN A 65 -1.24 12.45 9.38
N GLN A 66 -1.59 11.36 8.70
CA GLN A 66 -2.77 11.30 7.84
C GLN A 66 -4.06 11.50 8.64
N LEU A 67 -4.20 10.84 9.80
CA LEU A 67 -5.35 11.04 10.68
C LEU A 67 -5.39 12.46 11.27
N GLU A 68 -4.26 13.01 11.68
CA GLU A 68 -4.16 14.39 12.15
C GLU A 68 -4.59 15.39 11.07
N LEU A 69 -4.22 15.14 9.81
CA LEU A 69 -4.68 15.97 8.68
C LEU A 69 -6.19 15.83 8.47
N LEU A 70 -6.74 14.63 8.54
CA LEU A 70 -8.18 14.40 8.44
C LEU A 70 -8.95 15.14 9.55
N LEU A 71 -8.45 15.11 10.80
CA LEU A 71 -9.06 15.82 11.93
C LEU A 71 -8.96 17.36 11.82
N LYS A 72 -7.98 17.88 11.09
CA LYS A 72 -7.91 19.32 10.76
C LYS A 72 -9.01 19.74 9.79
N LEU A 73 -9.47 18.85 8.93
CA LEU A 73 -10.59 19.11 8.02
C LEU A 73 -11.95 19.07 8.75
N ASP A 74 -12.11 18.09 9.64
CA ASP A 74 -13.29 18.00 10.50
C ASP A 74 -12.93 17.38 11.87
N SER A 75 -12.85 18.23 12.87
CA SER A 75 -12.54 17.83 14.26
C SER A 75 -13.67 17.04 14.96
N LYS A 76 -14.84 16.94 14.34
CA LYS A 76 -16.00 16.18 14.87
C LYS A 76 -15.92 14.70 14.56
N ILE A 77 -15.01 14.27 13.70
CA ILE A 77 -14.81 12.87 13.37
C ILE A 77 -14.40 12.08 14.61
N LYS A 78 -15.18 11.05 14.95
CA LYS A 78 -14.95 10.13 16.07
C LYS A 78 -14.87 8.68 15.63
N LYS A 79 -15.46 8.36 14.47
CA LYS A 79 -15.45 7.01 13.89
C LYS A 79 -14.96 7.07 12.47
N ILE A 80 -13.95 6.26 12.16
CA ILE A 80 -13.40 6.14 10.80
C ILE A 80 -13.63 4.72 10.30
N GLY A 81 -14.29 4.61 9.15
CA GLY A 81 -14.48 3.35 8.44
C GLY A 81 -13.25 3.02 7.60
N VAL A 82 -12.80 1.79 7.64
CA VAL A 82 -11.76 1.26 6.77
C VAL A 82 -12.22 -0.02 6.06
N ILE A 83 -12.02 -0.06 4.75
CA ILE A 83 -12.22 -1.27 3.93
C ILE A 83 -10.87 -1.73 3.41
N TYR A 84 -10.59 -3.04 3.49
CA TYR A 84 -9.30 -3.58 3.07
C TYR A 84 -9.40 -5.05 2.68
N ASN A 85 -8.48 -5.48 1.83
CA ASN A 85 -8.34 -6.88 1.45
C ASN A 85 -7.56 -7.66 2.52
N SER A 86 -8.24 -8.58 3.20
CA SER A 86 -7.62 -9.41 4.25
C SER A 86 -6.58 -10.41 3.73
N SER A 87 -6.49 -10.61 2.41
CA SER A 87 -5.46 -11.45 1.79
C SER A 87 -4.16 -10.71 1.50
N GLU A 88 -4.16 -9.36 1.58
CA GLU A 88 -2.98 -8.53 1.33
C GLU A 88 -2.23 -8.18 2.63
N GLN A 89 -0.95 -8.53 2.70
CA GLN A 89 -0.14 -8.27 3.89
C GLN A 89 0.09 -6.77 4.14
N ASN A 90 0.33 -5.99 3.07
CA ASN A 90 0.43 -4.52 3.15
C ASN A 90 -0.81 -3.90 3.80
N SER A 91 -2.00 -4.35 3.41
CA SER A 91 -3.27 -3.82 3.93
C SER A 91 -3.42 -4.10 5.42
N LYS A 92 -3.08 -5.32 5.88
CA LYS A 92 -3.10 -5.66 7.31
C LYS A 92 -2.17 -4.78 8.12
N VAL A 93 -0.92 -4.60 7.68
CA VAL A 93 0.07 -3.74 8.35
C VAL A 93 -0.46 -2.32 8.48
N GLN A 94 -1.02 -1.76 7.41
CA GLN A 94 -1.52 -0.39 7.43
C GLN A 94 -2.78 -0.23 8.29
N VAL A 95 -3.66 -1.22 8.31
CA VAL A 95 -4.83 -1.22 9.20
C VAL A 95 -4.42 -1.31 10.67
N ASP A 96 -3.38 -2.10 11.00
CA ASP A 96 -2.84 -2.15 12.36
C ASP A 96 -2.19 -0.82 12.77
N ASP A 97 -1.44 -0.16 11.86
CA ASP A 97 -0.92 1.19 12.08
C ASP A 97 -2.07 2.20 12.26
N LEU A 98 -3.15 2.07 11.49
CA LEU A 98 -4.35 2.91 11.61
C LEU A 98 -5.02 2.76 12.98
N LYS A 99 -5.19 1.54 13.47
CA LYS A 99 -5.78 1.27 14.80
C LYS A 99 -4.93 1.87 15.92
N LYS A 100 -3.60 1.73 15.85
CA LYS A 100 -2.69 2.33 16.83
C LYS A 100 -2.81 3.84 16.85
N ALA A 101 -2.71 4.47 15.68
CA ALA A 101 -2.81 5.92 15.55
C ALA A 101 -4.19 6.44 16.00
N ALA A 102 -5.25 5.76 15.63
CA ALA A 102 -6.63 6.10 16.02
C ALA A 102 -6.82 6.03 17.55
N SER A 103 -6.29 4.99 18.20
CA SER A 103 -6.33 4.86 19.66
C SER A 103 -5.66 6.03 20.37
N GLU A 104 -4.50 6.48 19.88
CA GLU A 104 -3.79 7.64 20.41
C GLU A 104 -4.58 8.96 20.25
N LEU A 105 -5.40 9.06 19.21
CA LEU A 105 -6.19 10.25 18.87
C LEU A 105 -7.64 10.19 19.39
N GLY A 106 -8.00 9.13 20.12
CA GLY A 106 -9.37 8.94 20.63
C GLY A 106 -10.41 8.66 19.56
N ILE A 107 -10.00 8.04 18.44
CA ILE A 107 -10.85 7.68 17.30
C ILE A 107 -11.16 6.17 17.34
N THR A 108 -12.41 5.83 17.02
CA THR A 108 -12.84 4.44 16.84
C THR A 108 -12.70 4.02 15.38
N ILE A 109 -12.12 2.85 15.11
CA ILE A 109 -12.07 2.28 13.77
C ILE A 109 -13.19 1.27 13.59
N VAL A 110 -13.94 1.40 12.48
CA VAL A 110 -14.95 0.45 12.00
C VAL A 110 -14.37 -0.28 10.80
N GLU A 111 -14.09 -1.57 10.94
CA GLU A 111 -13.42 -2.37 9.92
C GLU A 111 -14.40 -3.19 9.09
N LYS A 112 -14.16 -3.26 7.79
CA LYS A 112 -14.75 -4.26 6.89
C LYS A 112 -13.64 -4.87 6.04
N SER A 113 -13.37 -6.15 6.25
CA SER A 113 -12.46 -6.91 5.40
C SER A 113 -13.22 -7.52 4.22
N VAL A 114 -12.56 -7.54 3.08
CA VAL A 114 -13.06 -8.14 1.83
C VAL A 114 -11.96 -9.02 1.23
N THR A 115 -12.33 -9.90 0.32
CA THR A 115 -11.38 -10.74 -0.44
C THR A 115 -11.57 -10.61 -1.94
N GLN A 116 -12.70 -10.02 -2.37
CA GLN A 116 -13.04 -9.86 -3.77
C GLN A 116 -13.86 -8.58 -4.02
N VAL A 117 -13.79 -8.08 -5.25
CA VAL A 117 -14.43 -6.82 -5.66
C VAL A 117 -15.94 -6.81 -5.40
N SER A 118 -16.61 -7.94 -5.58
CA SER A 118 -18.08 -8.07 -5.42
C SER A 118 -18.57 -7.76 -3.98
N GLU A 119 -17.70 -7.83 -2.98
CA GLU A 119 -18.03 -7.54 -1.58
C GLU A 119 -17.95 -6.03 -1.25
N ILE A 120 -17.18 -5.27 -2.05
CA ILE A 120 -16.89 -3.85 -1.79
C ILE A 120 -18.15 -2.96 -1.76
N PRO A 121 -19.15 -3.11 -2.66
CA PRO A 121 -20.32 -2.26 -2.61
C PRO A 121 -21.11 -2.35 -1.30
N GLN A 122 -21.30 -3.56 -0.77
CA GLN A 122 -22.02 -3.79 0.48
C GLN A 122 -21.20 -3.33 1.68
N ALA A 123 -19.90 -3.65 1.72
CA ALA A 123 -19.00 -3.22 2.78
C ALA A 123 -18.94 -1.68 2.86
N SER A 124 -18.83 -0.99 1.73
CA SER A 124 -18.81 0.48 1.65
C SER A 124 -20.13 1.09 2.13
N GLU A 125 -21.26 0.51 1.75
CA GLU A 125 -22.57 0.99 2.21
C GLU A 125 -22.72 0.88 3.73
N THR A 126 -22.22 -0.19 4.31
CA THR A 126 -22.21 -0.36 5.77
C THR A 126 -21.31 0.68 6.43
N LEU A 127 -20.09 0.86 5.91
CA LEU A 127 -19.12 1.80 6.48
C LEU A 127 -19.61 3.25 6.44
N VAL A 128 -20.23 3.70 5.35
CA VAL A 128 -20.77 5.08 5.29
C VAL A 128 -21.93 5.31 6.25
N LYS A 129 -22.63 4.28 6.71
CA LYS A 129 -23.67 4.38 7.73
C LYS A 129 -23.11 4.40 9.15
N GLU A 130 -22.04 3.63 9.40
CA GLU A 130 -21.50 3.36 10.74
C GLU A 130 -20.35 4.29 11.14
N SER A 131 -19.79 5.09 10.22
CA SER A 131 -18.63 5.95 10.46
C SER A 131 -18.86 7.40 10.03
N ASP A 132 -18.01 8.30 10.51
CA ASP A 132 -18.06 9.73 10.20
C ASP A 132 -17.25 10.06 8.94
N ALA A 133 -16.19 9.32 8.69
CA ALA A 133 -15.32 9.42 7.52
C ALA A 133 -14.80 8.04 7.11
N LEU A 134 -14.26 7.93 5.91
CA LEU A 134 -13.59 6.72 5.41
C LEU A 134 -12.09 6.95 5.26
N TYR A 135 -11.30 5.94 5.59
CA TYR A 135 -9.88 5.83 5.30
C TYR A 135 -9.66 4.71 4.29
N LEU A 136 -9.01 5.01 3.17
CA LEU A 136 -8.71 4.08 2.09
C LEU A 136 -7.21 3.76 2.12
N PRO A 137 -6.81 2.56 2.55
CA PRO A 137 -5.40 2.17 2.66
C PRO A 137 -4.76 1.97 1.28
N THR A 138 -3.43 1.80 1.23
CA THR A 138 -2.70 1.34 0.04
C THR A 138 -2.96 -0.15 -0.20
N ASP A 139 -4.13 -0.44 -0.74
CA ASP A 139 -4.69 -1.78 -0.96
C ASP A 139 -4.99 -1.95 -2.45
N ASN A 140 -4.42 -2.97 -3.09
CA ASN A 140 -4.54 -3.13 -4.54
C ASN A 140 -5.98 -3.42 -4.99
N LEU A 141 -6.73 -4.21 -4.20
CA LEU A 141 -8.13 -4.50 -4.50
C LEU A 141 -9.00 -3.25 -4.36
N VAL A 142 -8.82 -2.51 -3.26
CA VAL A 142 -9.55 -1.25 -2.99
C VAL A 142 -9.22 -0.20 -4.05
N ALA A 143 -7.94 -0.02 -4.38
CA ALA A 143 -7.49 0.93 -5.39
C ALA A 143 -8.09 0.65 -6.78
N SER A 144 -8.23 -0.64 -7.15
CA SER A 144 -8.76 -1.04 -8.46
C SER A 144 -10.21 -0.60 -8.70
N VAL A 145 -10.98 -0.32 -7.64
CA VAL A 145 -12.40 0.05 -7.71
C VAL A 145 -12.75 1.18 -6.74
N VAL A 146 -11.80 2.04 -6.44
CA VAL A 146 -11.91 3.11 -5.46
C VAL A 146 -13.12 4.02 -5.71
N ASN A 147 -13.48 4.26 -6.96
CA ASN A 147 -14.65 5.05 -7.35
C ASN A 147 -15.97 4.49 -6.79
N LEU A 148 -16.11 3.17 -6.67
CA LEU A 148 -17.32 2.57 -6.08
C LEU A 148 -17.49 2.91 -4.60
N ILE A 149 -16.37 3.11 -3.89
CA ILE A 149 -16.35 3.47 -2.47
C ILE A 149 -16.59 4.98 -2.30
N THR A 150 -15.85 5.79 -3.07
CA THR A 150 -15.88 7.25 -2.98
C THR A 150 -17.23 7.83 -3.40
N GLU A 151 -17.88 7.26 -4.43
CA GLU A 151 -19.25 7.64 -4.80
C GLU A 151 -20.25 7.49 -3.65
N LYS A 152 -20.13 6.41 -2.84
CA LYS A 152 -20.97 6.22 -1.67
C LYS A 152 -20.66 7.24 -0.57
N ALA A 153 -19.38 7.53 -0.34
CA ALA A 153 -18.96 8.55 0.62
C ALA A 153 -19.48 9.93 0.22
N ILE A 154 -19.35 10.32 -1.06
CA ILE A 154 -19.86 11.59 -1.60
C ILE A 154 -21.39 11.69 -1.43
N LYS A 155 -22.14 10.66 -1.82
CA LYS A 155 -23.59 10.62 -1.66
C LYS A 155 -24.03 10.76 -0.19
N ALA A 156 -23.24 10.17 0.73
CA ALA A 156 -23.45 10.28 2.17
C ALA A 156 -22.89 11.58 2.78
N LYS A 157 -22.29 12.47 1.99
CA LYS A 157 -21.62 13.71 2.41
C LYS A 157 -20.53 13.45 3.47
N LYS A 158 -19.76 12.38 3.30
CA LYS A 158 -18.68 11.98 4.19
C LYS A 158 -17.33 12.11 3.50
N ILE A 159 -16.32 12.47 4.27
CA ILE A 159 -14.94 12.56 3.78
C ILE A 159 -14.42 11.15 3.53
N ALA A 160 -13.86 10.93 2.33
CA ALA A 160 -12.99 9.81 2.04
C ALA A 160 -11.54 10.32 1.98
N PHE A 161 -10.69 9.84 2.89
CA PHE A 161 -9.26 10.09 2.90
C PHE A 161 -8.55 8.94 2.18
N GLY A 162 -7.72 9.25 1.19
CA GLY A 162 -6.94 8.25 0.47
C GLY A 162 -5.50 8.20 0.97
N ALA A 163 -4.95 7.02 1.16
CA ALA A 163 -3.53 6.86 1.53
C ALA A 163 -2.57 7.08 0.35
N GLU A 164 -3.08 7.19 -0.87
CA GLU A 164 -2.30 7.41 -2.09
C GLU A 164 -3.00 8.36 -3.08
N SER A 165 -2.21 8.94 -4.02
CA SER A 165 -2.70 9.94 -4.97
C SER A 165 -3.75 9.40 -5.96
N ALA A 166 -3.71 8.13 -6.31
CA ALA A 166 -4.70 7.48 -7.17
C ALA A 166 -6.11 7.51 -6.54
N HIS A 167 -6.23 7.45 -5.22
CA HIS A 167 -7.52 7.54 -4.53
C HIS A 167 -8.20 8.90 -4.75
N VAL A 168 -7.43 10.00 -4.81
CA VAL A 168 -7.98 11.33 -5.10
C VAL A 168 -8.51 11.41 -6.53
N LYS A 169 -7.79 10.82 -7.50
CA LYS A 169 -8.29 10.70 -8.87
C LYS A 169 -9.57 9.88 -8.96
N GLY A 170 -9.72 8.91 -8.06
CA GLY A 170 -10.93 8.09 -7.92
C GLY A 170 -12.01 8.68 -7.02
N GLY A 171 -11.92 9.97 -6.60
CA GLY A 171 -12.97 10.69 -5.88
C GLY A 171 -12.76 10.85 -4.37
N ALA A 172 -11.65 10.41 -3.79
CA ALA A 172 -11.30 10.78 -2.42
C ALA A 172 -11.04 12.28 -2.31
N LEU A 173 -11.38 12.88 -1.18
CA LEU A 173 -11.27 14.33 -0.99
C LEU A 173 -9.82 14.79 -0.92
N ILE A 174 -8.97 14.01 -0.25
CA ILE A 174 -7.60 14.39 0.07
C ILE A 174 -6.72 13.16 0.24
N THR A 175 -5.43 13.32 0.06
CA THR A 175 -4.38 12.35 0.37
C THR A 175 -3.18 13.03 1.00
N GLN A 176 -2.42 12.27 1.76
CA GLN A 176 -1.04 12.54 2.11
C GLN A 176 -0.29 11.22 1.95
N GLY A 177 0.33 11.04 0.81
CA GLY A 177 0.92 9.75 0.42
C GLY A 177 2.24 9.94 -0.31
N VAL A 178 2.74 8.85 -0.83
CA VAL A 178 4.02 8.77 -1.55
C VAL A 178 3.82 9.16 -3.01
N ASP A 179 4.82 9.80 -3.60
CA ASP A 179 4.91 10.02 -5.04
C ASP A 179 5.53 8.77 -5.70
N TYR A 180 4.70 7.96 -6.33
CA TYR A 180 5.14 6.73 -7.00
C TYR A 180 6.01 6.97 -8.23
N TYR A 181 5.91 8.15 -8.87
CA TYR A 181 6.79 8.51 -9.98
C TYR A 181 8.23 8.73 -9.48
N GLU A 182 8.39 9.52 -8.42
CA GLU A 182 9.70 9.73 -7.80
C GLU A 182 10.25 8.42 -7.20
N MET A 183 9.39 7.58 -6.62
CA MET A 183 9.79 6.25 -6.16
C MET A 183 10.33 5.38 -7.30
N GLY A 184 9.67 5.40 -8.48
CA GLY A 184 10.14 4.68 -9.66
C GLY A 184 11.51 5.16 -10.14
N LYS A 185 11.77 6.48 -10.10
CA LYS A 185 13.08 7.05 -10.43
C LYS A 185 14.17 6.59 -9.46
N GLU A 186 13.88 6.57 -8.16
CA GLU A 186 14.81 6.08 -7.15
C GLU A 186 15.07 4.57 -7.31
N ALA A 187 14.05 3.77 -7.61
CA ALA A 187 14.22 2.34 -7.92
C ALA A 187 15.10 2.15 -9.17
N GLY A 188 14.95 2.99 -10.19
CA GLY A 188 15.82 3.00 -11.37
C GLY A 188 17.28 3.30 -11.04
N LYS A 189 17.58 4.18 -10.07
CA LYS A 189 18.94 4.44 -9.60
C LYS A 189 19.54 3.19 -8.93
N ILE A 190 18.75 2.49 -8.10
CA ILE A 190 19.17 1.22 -7.50
C ILE A 190 19.48 0.18 -8.58
N ALA A 191 18.60 0.07 -9.59
CA ALA A 191 18.83 -0.83 -10.71
C ALA A 191 20.14 -0.53 -11.48
N ILE A 192 20.45 0.75 -11.71
CA ILE A 192 21.71 1.18 -12.34
C ILE A 192 22.91 0.80 -11.45
N ASP A 193 22.82 1.01 -10.15
CA ASP A 193 23.87 0.65 -9.21
C ASP A 193 24.19 -0.85 -9.27
N ILE A 194 23.17 -1.69 -9.37
CA ILE A 194 23.33 -3.15 -9.47
C ILE A 194 23.86 -3.55 -10.84
N LEU A 195 23.18 -3.14 -11.93
CA LEU A 195 23.44 -3.66 -13.27
C LEU A 195 24.67 -3.04 -13.95
N LYS A 196 24.96 -1.76 -13.69
CA LYS A 196 26.08 -1.05 -14.32
C LYS A 196 27.28 -0.90 -13.40
N ASN A 197 27.04 -0.62 -12.13
CA ASN A 197 28.10 -0.34 -11.16
C ASN A 197 28.54 -1.59 -10.38
N GLY A 198 27.87 -2.75 -10.59
CA GLY A 198 28.22 -4.02 -9.98
C GLY A 198 28.02 -4.11 -8.49
N LYS A 199 27.20 -3.22 -7.88
CA LYS A 199 26.90 -3.29 -6.45
C LYS A 199 26.04 -4.51 -6.14
N ASN A 200 26.37 -5.17 -5.03
CA ASN A 200 25.54 -6.25 -4.53
C ASN A 200 24.26 -5.68 -3.86
N PRO A 201 23.07 -6.23 -4.11
CA PRO A 201 21.85 -5.80 -3.41
C PRO A 201 21.97 -5.76 -1.88
N SER A 202 22.75 -6.67 -1.27
CA SER A 202 22.99 -6.70 0.17
C SER A 202 23.75 -5.48 0.72
N GLU A 203 24.43 -4.72 -0.14
CA GLU A 203 25.13 -3.48 0.22
C GLU A 203 24.25 -2.24 0.11
N ILE A 204 23.02 -2.41 -0.40
CA ILE A 204 22.06 -1.35 -0.59
C ILE A 204 20.91 -1.52 0.41
N THR A 205 20.94 -0.76 1.50
CA THR A 205 19.83 -0.75 2.45
C THR A 205 18.57 -0.21 1.76
N PHE A 206 17.45 -0.91 1.91
CA PHE A 206 16.19 -0.41 1.35
C PHE A 206 15.81 0.95 1.96
N LYS A 207 15.22 1.80 1.12
CA LYS A 207 14.80 3.16 1.51
C LYS A 207 13.32 3.17 1.91
N LYS A 208 12.97 4.13 2.77
CA LYS A 208 11.57 4.55 3.01
C LYS A 208 11.38 5.93 2.38
N MET A 209 10.26 6.13 1.67
CA MET A 209 9.88 7.43 1.13
C MET A 209 8.74 8.04 1.93
#